data_b74dae345ba5685fee339ce53401fd31
#
_entry.id   b74dae345ba5685fee339ce53401fd31
#
_cell.length_a   1.000
_cell.length_b   1.000
_cell.length_c   1.000
_cell.angle_alpha   90.00
_cell.angle_beta   90.00
_cell.angle_gamma   90.00
#
_symmetry.space_group_name_H-M   'P 1'
#
loop_
_entity.id
_entity.type
_entity.pdbx_description
1 polymer ?
#
loop_
_entity_poly.entity_id
_entity_poly.type
_entity_poly.pdbx_seq_one_letter_code
_entity_poly.pdbx_strand_id
1 'polypeptide(L)'
;PVYADGDKNGDIVGVVFVVPDPEFLNDIAAAVSVSKNSECYLLGETGITIAHCDSAIAQEQKSNIELSQTDRSLRGIAKVEQKMMTGATGYGTYMKGGTLTIQAYAPIEGTNGWSVAVNAPLTDFLGSTVVCIVIGVAIGAAALCFSVRRAKKIGQAIGEPVAKCTERLRLLAEGDLHTPAPVIRTQDETQILAEATAAL
;
A
#
# COMPACT_ATOMS: atom_id res chain seq x y z
N PRO A 1 41.06 30.32 8.23
CA PRO A 1 42.40 30.90 8.39
C PRO A 1 42.68 31.25 9.84
N VAL A 2 43.95 31.16 10.24
CA VAL A 2 44.46 31.68 11.51
C VAL A 2 45.26 32.92 11.16
N TYR A 3 44.94 34.02 11.78
CA TYR A 3 45.57 35.32 11.56
C TYR A 3 46.62 35.59 12.64
N ALA A 4 47.68 36.28 12.29
CA ALA A 4 48.64 36.79 13.27
C ALA A 4 47.90 37.69 14.26
N ASP A 5 48.17 37.53 15.53
CA ASP A 5 47.60 38.33 16.63
C ASP A 5 46.07 38.31 16.75
N GLY A 6 45.39 37.36 16.04
CA GLY A 6 43.92 37.23 16.06
C GLY A 6 43.17 38.30 15.26
N ASP A 7 43.87 39.21 14.57
CA ASP A 7 43.24 40.23 13.73
C ASP A 7 42.90 39.67 12.35
N LYS A 8 41.60 39.73 11.98
CA LYS A 8 41.10 39.27 10.68
C LYS A 8 41.67 40.00 9.47
N ASN A 9 42.28 41.17 9.69
CA ASN A 9 42.97 41.94 8.66
C ASN A 9 44.50 41.70 8.66
N GLY A 10 45.02 40.88 9.59
CA GLY A 10 46.42 40.52 9.69
C GLY A 10 46.84 39.45 8.70
N ASP A 11 48.14 39.15 8.70
CA ASP A 11 48.69 38.09 7.85
C ASP A 11 48.14 36.72 8.24
N ILE A 12 47.81 35.91 7.25
CA ILE A 12 47.37 34.51 7.45
C ILE A 12 48.61 33.70 7.80
N VAL A 13 48.69 33.23 9.04
CA VAL A 13 49.81 32.40 9.54
C VAL A 13 49.53 30.90 9.45
N GLY A 14 48.27 30.53 9.16
CA GLY A 14 47.90 29.14 9.03
C GLY A 14 46.41 28.92 8.71
N VAL A 15 46.05 27.69 8.49
CA VAL A 15 44.66 27.25 8.30
C VAL A 15 44.41 26.11 9.26
N VAL A 16 43.35 26.23 10.07
CA VAL A 16 42.82 25.12 10.84
C VAL A 16 41.63 24.57 10.07
N PHE A 17 41.64 23.29 9.79
CA PHE A 17 40.49 22.58 9.27
C PHE A 17 40.14 21.43 10.22
N VAL A 18 38.88 21.24 10.41
CA VAL A 18 38.33 20.13 11.19
C VAL A 18 37.78 19.12 10.20
N VAL A 19 38.24 17.89 10.29
CA VAL A 19 37.65 16.77 9.59
C VAL A 19 36.67 16.11 10.57
N PRO A 20 35.37 16.31 10.42
CA PRO A 20 34.42 15.63 11.28
C PRO A 20 34.51 14.11 11.03
N ASP A 21 34.29 13.34 12.08
CA ASP A 21 34.21 11.89 11.98
C ASP A 21 33.04 11.55 11.02
N PRO A 22 33.27 10.77 9.97
CA PRO A 22 32.19 10.32 9.07
C PRO A 22 31.07 9.59 9.81
N GLU A 23 31.33 8.93 10.92
CA GLU A 23 30.34 8.23 11.74
C GLU A 23 29.25 9.16 12.27
N PHE A 24 29.59 10.40 12.61
CA PHE A 24 28.61 11.40 13.06
C PHE A 24 27.48 11.62 12.05
N LEU A 25 27.77 11.67 10.76
CA LEU A 25 26.75 11.83 9.72
C LEU A 25 25.92 10.56 9.53
N ASN A 26 26.54 9.40 9.70
CA ASN A 26 25.84 8.12 9.66
C ASN A 26 24.86 7.98 10.83
N ASP A 27 25.25 8.42 12.02
CA ASP A 27 24.38 8.43 13.21
C ASP A 27 23.16 9.33 13.00
N ILE A 28 23.35 10.50 12.39
CA ILE A 28 22.23 11.39 12.03
C ILE A 28 21.31 10.69 11.02
N ALA A 29 21.87 10.08 9.98
CA ALA A 29 21.08 9.35 8.99
C ALA A 29 20.32 8.16 9.61
N ALA A 30 20.94 7.44 10.54
CA ALA A 30 20.33 6.32 11.25
C ALA A 30 19.20 6.75 12.20
N ALA A 31 19.26 7.97 12.74
CA ALA A 31 18.20 8.52 13.60
C ALA A 31 16.94 8.91 12.82
N VAL A 32 17.02 9.06 11.49
CA VAL A 32 15.88 9.43 10.65
C VAL A 32 15.20 8.17 10.14
N SER A 33 13.98 7.94 10.61
CA SER A 33 13.14 6.81 10.18
C SER A 33 11.71 7.25 9.99
N VAL A 34 11.11 6.95 8.84
CA VAL A 34 9.71 7.24 8.51
C VAL A 34 8.84 5.99 8.45
N SER A 35 9.45 4.81 8.36
CA SER A 35 8.80 3.51 8.41
C SER A 35 9.78 2.44 8.89
N LYS A 36 9.28 1.22 9.13
CA LYS A 36 10.10 0.11 9.65
C LYS A 36 11.32 -0.22 8.78
N ASN A 37 11.17 -0.12 7.46
CA ASN A 37 12.23 -0.46 6.50
C ASN A 37 12.66 0.78 5.70
N SER A 38 12.52 1.98 6.28
CA SER A 38 13.02 3.20 5.66
C SER A 38 14.52 3.33 5.83
N GLU A 39 15.16 3.92 4.83
CA GLU A 39 16.57 4.23 4.84
C GLU A 39 16.77 5.72 4.59
N CYS A 40 17.69 6.33 5.32
CA CYS A 40 18.12 7.71 5.11
C CYS A 40 19.57 7.73 4.68
N TYR A 41 19.88 8.59 3.71
CA TYR A 41 21.24 8.80 3.26
C TYR A 41 21.48 10.23 2.76
N LEU A 42 22.73 10.61 2.73
CA LEU A 42 23.18 11.89 2.24
C LEU A 42 23.98 11.70 0.97
N LEU A 43 23.66 12.50 -0.03
CA LEU A 43 24.35 12.53 -1.31
C LEU A 43 25.19 13.79 -1.42
N GLY A 44 26.45 13.64 -1.80
CA GLY A 44 27.35 14.75 -2.07
C GLY A 44 27.14 15.38 -3.43
N GLU A 45 27.83 16.50 -3.69
CA GLU A 45 27.79 17.25 -4.95
C GLU A 45 28.10 16.39 -6.19
N THR A 46 28.96 15.38 -6.04
CA THR A 46 29.38 14.47 -7.12
C THR A 46 28.46 13.27 -7.31
N GLY A 47 27.37 13.15 -6.54
CA GLY A 47 26.47 11.99 -6.58
C GLY A 47 27.02 10.76 -5.85
N ILE A 48 28.05 10.95 -4.99
CA ILE A 48 28.56 9.90 -4.12
C ILE A 48 27.78 9.93 -2.79
N THR A 49 27.45 8.76 -2.28
CA THR A 49 26.85 8.62 -0.96
C THR A 49 27.90 8.94 0.11
N ILE A 50 27.69 10.01 0.88
CA ILE A 50 28.62 10.50 1.93
C ILE A 50 28.23 10.03 3.32
N ALA A 51 26.96 9.70 3.56
CA ALA A 51 26.45 9.10 4.78
C ALA A 51 25.22 8.23 4.48
N HIS A 52 25.03 7.20 5.26
CA HIS A 52 23.91 6.27 5.12
C HIS A 52 23.54 5.71 6.50
N CYS A 53 22.25 5.37 6.69
CA CYS A 53 21.80 4.69 7.93
C CYS A 53 22.49 3.33 8.16
N ASP A 54 22.95 2.69 7.10
CA ASP A 54 23.88 1.56 7.14
C ASP A 54 25.31 2.08 6.82
N SER A 55 26.17 2.12 7.84
CA SER A 55 27.53 2.63 7.72
C SER A 55 28.38 1.86 6.70
N ALA A 56 28.11 0.59 6.47
CA ALA A 56 28.82 -0.21 5.48
C ALA A 56 28.62 0.33 4.05
N ILE A 57 27.41 0.80 3.74
CA ILE A 57 27.09 1.41 2.42
C ILE A 57 27.80 2.77 2.27
N ALA A 58 27.85 3.57 3.34
CA ALA A 58 28.55 4.85 3.33
C ALA A 58 30.06 4.69 3.10
N GLN A 59 30.68 3.67 3.68
CA GLN A 59 32.11 3.39 3.53
C GLN A 59 32.51 2.99 2.10
N GLU A 60 31.58 2.42 1.33
CA GLU A 60 31.83 2.06 -0.07
C GLU A 60 31.99 3.28 -0.99
N GLN A 61 31.51 4.46 -0.57
CA GLN A 61 31.57 5.73 -1.31
C GLN A 61 31.19 5.61 -2.79
N LYS A 62 30.15 4.80 -3.07
CA LYS A 62 29.69 4.50 -4.42
C LYS A 62 28.67 5.53 -4.90
N SER A 63 28.64 5.74 -6.21
CA SER A 63 27.62 6.50 -6.89
C SER A 63 26.66 5.54 -7.61
N ASN A 64 25.38 5.55 -7.21
CA ASN A 64 24.35 4.78 -7.92
C ASN A 64 24.19 5.27 -9.36
N ILE A 65 24.48 6.54 -9.62
CA ILE A 65 24.43 7.13 -10.97
C ILE A 65 25.46 6.44 -11.89
N GLU A 66 26.69 6.28 -11.42
CA GLU A 66 27.75 5.59 -12.17
C GLU A 66 27.44 4.10 -12.32
N LEU A 67 27.08 3.44 -11.24
CA LEU A 67 26.76 2.02 -11.23
C LEU A 67 25.58 1.69 -12.14
N SER A 68 24.62 2.60 -12.31
CA SER A 68 23.46 2.41 -13.18
C SER A 68 23.80 2.24 -14.67
N GLN A 69 25.02 2.56 -15.08
CA GLN A 69 25.48 2.34 -16.45
C GLN A 69 25.72 0.85 -16.74
N THR A 70 26.16 0.11 -15.73
CA THR A 70 26.40 -1.33 -15.81
C THR A 70 25.25 -2.15 -15.23
N ASP A 71 24.64 -1.67 -14.14
CA ASP A 71 23.50 -2.33 -13.49
C ASP A 71 22.18 -1.62 -13.77
N ARG A 72 21.32 -2.28 -14.55
CA ARG A 72 20.00 -1.76 -14.91
C ARG A 72 19.04 -1.61 -13.71
N SER A 73 19.24 -2.38 -12.65
CA SER A 73 18.38 -2.31 -11.45
C SER A 73 18.49 -0.97 -10.73
N LEU A 74 19.65 -0.32 -10.85
CA LEU A 74 19.94 0.98 -10.22
C LEU A 74 19.45 2.19 -11.03
N ARG A 75 18.95 2.00 -12.25
CA ARG A 75 18.52 3.12 -13.12
C ARG A 75 17.37 3.92 -12.52
N GLY A 76 16.53 3.28 -11.71
CA GLY A 76 15.41 3.95 -11.04
C GLY A 76 15.89 4.95 -10.00
N ILE A 77 16.73 4.51 -9.07
CA ILE A 77 17.31 5.35 -8.03
C ILE A 77 18.23 6.43 -8.62
N ALA A 78 19.07 6.07 -9.61
CA ALA A 78 19.95 7.02 -10.28
C ALA A 78 19.20 8.21 -10.90
N LYS A 79 18.02 8.00 -11.48
CA LYS A 79 17.18 9.10 -12.00
C LYS A 79 16.69 10.05 -10.90
N VAL A 80 16.42 9.52 -9.71
CA VAL A 80 16.01 10.36 -8.57
C VAL A 80 17.21 11.12 -8.03
N GLU A 81 18.36 10.47 -7.88
CA GLU A 81 19.61 11.09 -7.44
C GLU A 81 20.11 12.19 -8.39
N GLN A 82 19.97 12.00 -9.71
CA GLN A 82 20.24 13.06 -10.68
C GLN A 82 19.40 14.32 -10.43
N LYS A 83 18.14 14.17 -10.01
CA LYS A 83 17.31 15.32 -9.64
C LYS A 83 17.75 15.93 -8.30
N MET A 84 18.20 15.12 -7.35
CA MET A 84 18.75 15.62 -6.08
C MET A 84 19.95 16.53 -6.31
N MET A 85 20.85 16.15 -7.22
CA MET A 85 22.02 16.94 -7.59
C MET A 85 21.68 18.31 -8.20
N THR A 86 20.46 18.54 -8.68
CA THR A 86 20.02 19.86 -9.14
C THR A 86 19.67 20.83 -8.00
N GLY A 87 19.75 20.41 -6.74
CA GLY A 87 19.33 21.19 -5.59
C GLY A 87 17.81 21.31 -5.45
N ALA A 88 17.04 20.46 -6.11
CA ALA A 88 15.60 20.48 -6.02
C ALA A 88 15.10 19.71 -4.78
N THR A 89 13.98 20.16 -4.22
CA THR A 89 13.19 19.38 -3.25
C THR A 89 12.10 18.64 -4.00
N GLY A 90 11.89 17.36 -3.68
CA GLY A 90 10.87 16.58 -4.36
C GLY A 90 10.79 15.13 -3.91
N TYR A 91 10.14 14.33 -4.73
CA TYR A 91 10.06 12.88 -4.53
C TYR A 91 10.16 12.12 -5.84
N GLY A 92 10.46 10.86 -5.75
CA GLY A 92 10.49 9.92 -6.87
C GLY A 92 10.12 8.53 -6.42
N THR A 93 9.81 7.67 -7.38
CA THR A 93 9.53 6.25 -7.12
C THR A 93 10.40 5.39 -8.02
N TYR A 94 10.86 4.27 -7.49
CA TYR A 94 11.63 3.28 -8.24
C TYR A 94 11.46 1.88 -7.65
N MET A 95 11.88 0.87 -8.40
CA MET A 95 11.87 -0.51 -7.93
C MET A 95 13.21 -0.85 -7.28
N LYS A 96 13.16 -1.30 -6.01
CA LYS A 96 14.33 -1.80 -5.26
C LYS A 96 14.06 -3.25 -4.86
N GLY A 97 14.83 -4.19 -5.40
CA GLY A 97 14.64 -5.60 -5.07
C GLY A 97 13.24 -6.16 -5.36
N GLY A 98 12.56 -5.67 -6.41
CA GLY A 98 11.19 -6.07 -6.73
C GLY A 98 10.09 -5.34 -5.94
N THR A 99 10.45 -4.44 -5.02
CA THR A 99 9.51 -3.66 -4.23
C THR A 99 9.47 -2.21 -4.69
N LEU A 100 8.27 -1.66 -4.88
CA LEU A 100 8.09 -0.24 -5.20
C LEU A 100 8.48 0.59 -3.98
N THR A 101 9.49 1.45 -4.17
CA THR A 101 10.05 2.32 -3.13
C THR A 101 9.77 3.77 -3.48
N ILE A 102 9.32 4.53 -2.52
CA ILE A 102 9.19 5.98 -2.60
C ILE A 102 10.38 6.62 -1.92
N GLN A 103 10.92 7.67 -2.53
CA GLN A 103 12.03 8.45 -2.01
C GLN A 103 11.67 9.93 -2.03
N ALA A 104 11.76 10.57 -0.88
CA ALA A 104 11.69 12.02 -0.75
C ALA A 104 13.11 12.57 -0.57
N TYR A 105 13.36 13.77 -1.10
CA TYR A 105 14.67 14.39 -1.03
C TYR A 105 14.59 15.90 -0.95
N ALA A 106 15.60 16.50 -0.34
CA ALA A 106 15.77 17.96 -0.24
C ALA A 106 17.26 18.31 -0.20
N PRO A 107 17.65 19.50 -0.68
CA PRO A 107 19.00 20.02 -0.52
C PRO A 107 19.26 20.38 0.95
N ILE A 108 20.52 20.31 1.38
CA ILE A 108 20.96 20.73 2.70
C ILE A 108 21.55 22.14 2.54
N GLU A 109 20.84 23.14 3.07
CA GLU A 109 21.29 24.53 3.03
C GLU A 109 22.64 24.72 3.77
N GLY A 110 23.48 25.59 3.25
CA GLY A 110 24.81 25.89 3.83
C GLY A 110 25.88 24.84 3.52
N THR A 111 25.56 23.84 2.69
CA THR A 111 26.52 22.85 2.20
C THR A 111 26.85 23.09 0.73
N ASN A 112 27.87 22.42 0.23
CA ASN A 112 28.30 22.51 -1.17
C ASN A 112 27.54 21.46 -2.01
N GLY A 113 26.24 21.70 -2.24
CA GLY A 113 25.40 20.85 -3.10
C GLY A 113 25.02 19.49 -2.50
N TRP A 114 25.05 19.37 -1.17
CA TRP A 114 24.59 18.14 -0.52
C TRP A 114 23.07 18.05 -0.49
N SER A 115 22.58 16.83 -0.56
CA SER A 115 21.15 16.54 -0.47
C SER A 115 20.91 15.37 0.47
N VAL A 116 19.84 15.44 1.24
CA VAL A 116 19.35 14.33 2.06
C VAL A 116 18.23 13.63 1.32
N ALA A 117 18.20 12.32 1.42
CA ALA A 117 17.12 11.49 0.93
C ALA A 117 16.64 10.51 1.99
N VAL A 118 15.33 10.29 2.01
CA VAL A 118 14.71 9.23 2.79
C VAL A 118 13.89 8.37 1.84
N ASN A 119 14.22 7.10 1.79
CA ASN A 119 13.46 6.13 1.00
C ASN A 119 12.72 5.15 1.90
N ALA A 120 11.57 4.68 1.45
CA ALA A 120 10.78 3.69 2.15
C ALA A 120 10.01 2.80 1.16
N PRO A 121 9.92 1.49 1.43
CA PRO A 121 9.07 0.60 0.67
C PRO A 121 7.60 1.01 0.79
N LEU A 122 6.90 1.07 -0.33
CA LEU A 122 5.48 1.44 -0.33
C LEU A 122 4.63 0.43 0.46
N THR A 123 5.08 -0.82 0.55
CA THR A 123 4.46 -1.88 1.35
C THR A 123 4.37 -1.55 2.84
N ASP A 124 5.31 -0.76 3.37
CA ASP A 124 5.29 -0.36 4.78
C ASP A 124 4.09 0.52 5.12
N PHE A 125 3.62 1.32 4.16
CA PHE A 125 2.47 2.21 4.31
C PHE A 125 1.15 1.51 3.96
N LEU A 126 1.19 0.50 3.10
CA LEU A 126 -0.01 -0.19 2.62
C LEU A 126 -0.41 -1.40 3.46
N GLY A 127 0.43 -1.88 4.37
CA GLY A 127 0.20 -3.10 5.12
C GLY A 127 -1.16 -3.14 5.83
N SER A 128 -1.49 -2.11 6.60
CA SER A 128 -2.79 -2.00 7.28
C SER A 128 -3.96 -1.81 6.31
N THR A 129 -3.76 -1.11 5.21
CA THR A 129 -4.79 -0.89 4.19
C THR A 129 -5.16 -2.20 3.50
N VAL A 130 -4.17 -3.03 3.14
CA VAL A 130 -4.41 -4.35 2.54
C VAL A 130 -5.19 -5.26 3.49
N VAL A 131 -4.83 -5.27 4.78
CA VAL A 131 -5.57 -6.04 5.79
C VAL A 131 -7.02 -5.58 5.88
N CYS A 132 -7.28 -4.28 5.91
CA CYS A 132 -8.64 -3.73 5.92
C CYS A 132 -9.44 -4.13 4.68
N ILE A 133 -8.83 -4.09 3.49
CA ILE A 133 -9.47 -4.51 2.24
C ILE A 133 -9.83 -6.01 2.29
N VAL A 134 -8.91 -6.87 2.72
CA VAL A 134 -9.16 -8.31 2.82
C VAL A 134 -10.30 -8.61 3.79
N ILE A 135 -10.31 -7.98 4.96
CA ILE A 135 -11.40 -8.13 5.93
C ILE A 135 -12.73 -7.64 5.34
N GLY A 136 -12.74 -6.48 4.69
CA GLY A 136 -13.94 -5.93 4.03
C GLY A 136 -14.50 -6.85 2.96
N VAL A 137 -13.67 -7.43 2.10
CA VAL A 137 -14.06 -8.41 1.09
C VAL A 137 -14.62 -9.68 1.73
N ALA A 138 -13.98 -10.19 2.79
CA ALA A 138 -14.45 -11.38 3.51
C ALA A 138 -15.84 -11.17 4.14
N ILE A 139 -16.05 -10.03 4.80
CA ILE A 139 -17.35 -9.66 5.38
C ILE A 139 -18.42 -9.53 4.27
N GLY A 140 -18.09 -8.86 3.18
CA GLY A 140 -18.99 -8.69 2.02
C GLY A 140 -19.41 -10.05 1.40
N ALA A 141 -18.45 -10.94 1.22
CA ALA A 141 -18.71 -12.28 0.71
C ALA A 141 -19.60 -13.11 1.66
N ALA A 142 -19.34 -13.04 2.97
CA ALA A 142 -20.16 -13.72 3.98
C ALA A 142 -21.60 -13.17 4.00
N ALA A 143 -21.80 -11.86 3.94
CA ALA A 143 -23.09 -11.22 3.87
C ALA A 143 -23.86 -11.62 2.60
N LEU A 144 -23.18 -11.66 1.45
CA LEU A 144 -23.77 -12.10 0.18
C LEU A 144 -24.22 -13.57 0.26
N CYS A 145 -23.38 -14.47 0.75
CA CYS A 145 -23.73 -15.88 0.94
C CYS A 145 -24.93 -16.05 1.87
N PHE A 146 -24.96 -15.30 2.97
CA PHE A 146 -26.08 -15.32 3.90
C PHE A 146 -27.38 -14.83 3.23
N SER A 147 -27.33 -13.73 2.50
CA SER A 147 -28.48 -13.15 1.78
C SER A 147 -29.04 -14.11 0.74
N VAL A 148 -28.17 -14.74 -0.07
CA VAL A 148 -28.57 -15.73 -1.08
C VAL A 148 -29.25 -16.96 -0.43
N ARG A 149 -28.68 -17.46 0.69
CA ARG A 149 -29.29 -18.58 1.42
C ARG A 149 -30.66 -18.21 1.98
N ARG A 150 -30.82 -17.00 2.52
CA ARG A 150 -32.10 -16.50 3.03
C ARG A 150 -33.12 -16.34 1.90
N ALA A 151 -32.71 -15.72 0.78
CA ALA A 151 -33.58 -15.54 -0.38
C ALA A 151 -34.09 -16.89 -0.95
N LYS A 152 -33.19 -17.89 -1.04
CA LYS A 152 -33.59 -19.24 -1.47
C LYS A 152 -34.60 -19.87 -0.51
N LYS A 153 -34.40 -19.78 0.82
CA LYS A 153 -35.34 -20.30 1.81
C LYS A 153 -36.72 -19.64 1.70
N ILE A 154 -36.75 -18.30 1.55
CA ILE A 154 -38.02 -17.56 1.40
C ILE A 154 -38.68 -17.92 0.08
N GLY A 155 -37.93 -17.99 -1.02
CA GLY A 155 -38.46 -18.38 -2.33
C GLY A 155 -39.05 -19.80 -2.34
N GLN A 156 -38.44 -20.75 -1.67
CA GLN A 156 -38.95 -22.11 -1.51
C GLN A 156 -40.17 -22.17 -0.57
N ALA A 157 -40.15 -21.39 0.51
CA ALA A 157 -41.27 -21.40 1.48
C ALA A 157 -42.58 -20.80 0.91
N ILE A 158 -42.48 -19.84 0.01
CA ILE A 158 -43.65 -19.16 -0.56
C ILE A 158 -43.88 -19.57 -2.03
N GLY A 159 -42.86 -19.59 -2.84
CA GLY A 159 -42.95 -19.80 -4.28
C GLY A 159 -43.38 -21.22 -4.63
N GLU A 160 -42.87 -22.24 -3.97
CA GLU A 160 -43.19 -23.64 -4.24
C GLU A 160 -44.64 -24.00 -3.88
N PRO A 161 -45.18 -23.64 -2.69
CA PRO A 161 -46.57 -23.83 -2.35
C PRO A 161 -47.53 -23.15 -3.32
N VAL A 162 -47.30 -21.90 -3.65
CA VAL A 162 -48.12 -21.13 -4.59
C VAL A 162 -48.12 -21.77 -5.99
N ALA A 163 -46.96 -22.18 -6.48
CA ALA A 163 -46.85 -22.87 -7.77
C ALA A 163 -47.66 -24.20 -7.79
N LYS A 164 -47.59 -24.97 -6.70
CA LYS A 164 -48.38 -26.23 -6.58
C LYS A 164 -49.88 -25.97 -6.57
N CYS A 165 -50.35 -24.95 -5.87
CA CYS A 165 -51.77 -24.56 -5.89
C CYS A 165 -52.20 -24.09 -7.29
N THR A 166 -51.38 -23.29 -7.95
CA THR A 166 -51.64 -22.81 -9.31
C THR A 166 -51.74 -23.96 -10.30
N GLU A 167 -50.84 -24.92 -10.24
CA GLU A 167 -50.85 -26.10 -11.10
C GLU A 167 -52.10 -26.97 -10.84
N ARG A 168 -52.50 -27.14 -9.58
CA ARG A 168 -53.74 -27.86 -9.25
C ARG A 168 -54.98 -27.17 -9.82
N LEU A 169 -55.08 -25.84 -9.69
CA LEU A 169 -56.17 -25.07 -10.28
C LEU A 169 -56.22 -25.20 -11.81
N ARG A 170 -55.05 -25.23 -12.45
CA ARG A 170 -54.95 -25.46 -13.90
C ARG A 170 -55.50 -26.83 -14.30
N LEU A 171 -55.09 -27.90 -13.59
CA LEU A 171 -55.59 -29.26 -13.83
C LEU A 171 -57.10 -29.37 -13.60
N LEU A 172 -57.67 -28.74 -12.56
CA LEU A 172 -59.07 -28.65 -12.33
C LEU A 172 -59.81 -27.97 -13.49
N ALA A 173 -59.27 -26.88 -14.02
CA ALA A 173 -59.86 -26.21 -15.18
C ALA A 173 -59.79 -27.03 -16.46
N GLU A 174 -58.89 -28.00 -16.59
CA GLU A 174 -58.79 -28.98 -17.68
C GLU A 174 -59.66 -30.19 -17.46
N GLY A 175 -60.39 -30.27 -16.33
CA GLY A 175 -61.30 -31.35 -16.01
C GLY A 175 -60.72 -32.55 -15.27
N ASP A 176 -59.51 -32.46 -14.79
CA ASP A 176 -58.84 -33.48 -13.97
C ASP A 176 -59.31 -33.41 -12.49
N LEU A 177 -60.27 -34.27 -12.16
CA LEU A 177 -60.81 -34.42 -10.81
C LEU A 177 -60.09 -35.51 -9.99
N HIS A 178 -59.10 -36.23 -10.58
CA HIS A 178 -58.46 -37.37 -9.94
C HIS A 178 -57.16 -37.02 -9.26
N THR A 179 -56.48 -35.97 -9.71
CA THR A 179 -55.20 -35.55 -9.09
C THR A 179 -55.41 -34.98 -7.67
N PRO A 180 -54.77 -35.53 -6.63
CA PRO A 180 -54.98 -35.07 -5.26
C PRO A 180 -54.51 -33.64 -5.07
N ALA A 181 -55.17 -32.88 -4.18
CA ALA A 181 -54.77 -31.54 -3.81
C ALA A 181 -53.43 -31.52 -3.07
N PRO A 182 -52.60 -30.49 -3.24
CA PRO A 182 -51.31 -30.40 -2.56
C PRO A 182 -51.48 -30.21 -1.06
N VAL A 183 -50.83 -31.05 -0.24
CA VAL A 183 -50.81 -30.90 1.22
C VAL A 183 -49.69 -29.94 1.59
N ILE A 184 -50.03 -28.74 2.01
CA ILE A 184 -49.07 -27.68 2.41
C ILE A 184 -49.28 -27.42 3.91
N ARG A 185 -48.15 -27.44 4.69
CA ARG A 185 -48.19 -27.25 6.15
C ARG A 185 -47.25 -26.10 6.53
N THR A 186 -47.60 -24.87 6.17
CA THR A 186 -46.77 -23.68 6.37
C THR A 186 -47.26 -22.76 7.49
N GLN A 187 -48.42 -22.98 8.07
CA GLN A 187 -49.08 -22.17 9.11
C GLN A 187 -49.23 -20.67 8.71
N ASP A 188 -49.37 -20.39 7.43
CA ASP A 188 -49.53 -19.08 6.83
C ASP A 188 -50.67 -19.08 5.78
N GLU A 189 -50.82 -17.98 5.05
CA GLU A 189 -51.82 -17.78 4.01
C GLU A 189 -51.71 -18.81 2.87
N THR A 190 -50.52 -19.41 2.67
CA THR A 190 -50.31 -20.44 1.66
C THR A 190 -50.99 -21.78 2.04
N GLN A 191 -51.10 -22.08 3.33
CA GLN A 191 -51.86 -23.22 3.82
C GLN A 191 -53.36 -23.01 3.59
N ILE A 192 -53.87 -21.82 3.87
CA ILE A 192 -55.29 -21.49 3.64
C ILE A 192 -55.65 -21.62 2.14
N LEU A 193 -54.74 -21.17 1.28
CA LEU A 193 -54.89 -21.30 -0.17
C LEU A 193 -54.91 -22.79 -0.61
N ALA A 194 -54.07 -23.63 -0.04
CA ALA A 194 -54.01 -25.05 -0.33
C ALA A 194 -55.31 -25.77 0.13
N GLU A 195 -55.78 -25.44 1.33
CA GLU A 195 -57.05 -25.99 1.88
C GLU A 195 -58.27 -25.56 1.02
N ALA A 196 -58.32 -24.29 0.60
CA ALA A 196 -59.37 -23.82 -0.31
C ALA A 196 -59.30 -24.52 -1.67
N THR A 197 -58.10 -24.79 -2.21
CA THR A 197 -57.90 -25.52 -3.45
C THR A 197 -58.26 -27.01 -3.33
N ALA A 198 -58.21 -27.56 -2.11
CA ALA A 198 -58.60 -28.95 -1.83
C ALA A 198 -60.10 -29.11 -1.67
N ALA A 199 -60.81 -28.03 -1.38
CA ALA A 199 -62.29 -28.03 -1.22
C ALA A 199 -63.10 -27.92 -2.55
N LEU A 200 -62.38 -27.62 -3.64
CA LEU A 200 -62.87 -27.53 -4.99
C LEU A 200 -62.82 -28.91 -5.68
#